data_6b72c7f99976a56abedaf0e75c1f9c18
#
_entry.id   6b72c7f99976a56abedaf0e75c1f9c18
#
_cell.length_a   1.000
_cell.length_b   1.000
_cell.length_c   1.000
_cell.angle_alpha   90.00
_cell.angle_beta   90.00
_cell.angle_gamma   90.00
#
_symmetry.space_group_name_H-M   'P 1'
#
loop_
_entity.id
_entity.type
_entity.pdbx_description
1 polymer ?
#
loop_
_entity_poly.entity_id
_entity_poly.type
_entity_poly.pdbx_seq_one_letter_code
_entity_poly.pdbx_strand_id
1 'polypeptide(L)'
;MSRVKVKNRHFCRVLVLAFMFGTVTVRSQEVLVSDTLVADLMLPIDTTATLLLPSNLEYIPAEATPQVIAERLSALQGKIELTYNNKVQSFIDYFTIRDREYTRMVQRRKDLYFPLFEKKLKEYGLPDELKYLSIIESGLNPRVMSRARAVGLWQFMSGTGRYMGLSNDWYIDERMDPEKSTDAACRYLAQLYSIFGDWQLALAAYNSGPGTVRNAIRRSGYKKNFWEVYARLPRETKSYVPQFIAIIYAMNYTEEHNLVEIAREQVQPHDTIQVQQFLHFETFANLTGTCLEDMQRLNPSVMRSALPDNGKKHVIKIPIWSKAALSLNRQFILDSASKIGRKELESLAKNSTGNTYGREVQIYRVRSGDVLGSISERFGVRVNDIKKWNSLSGNTIRVGQRLSIWTFPVRSLSSSKVLNTILSSDTKTYTVQPGDTLWEISKRLPGVSIEKIKSLNSLKNNKLKPGQKLILG
;
A
#
# COMPACT_ATOMS: atom_id res chain seq x y z
N MET A 1 6.24 -59.80 -4.93
CA MET A 1 6.53 -58.77 -3.93
C MET A 1 7.04 -57.53 -4.64
N SER A 2 6.17 -56.66 -5.09
CA SER A 2 6.49 -55.46 -5.85
C SER A 2 6.13 -54.22 -5.04
N ARG A 3 7.15 -53.39 -4.79
CA ARG A 3 7.01 -52.11 -4.10
C ARG A 3 6.43 -51.07 -5.08
N VAL A 4 5.26 -50.57 -4.80
CA VAL A 4 4.69 -49.41 -5.49
C VAL A 4 5.24 -48.14 -4.84
N LYS A 5 6.04 -47.36 -5.60
CA LYS A 5 6.46 -45.99 -5.24
C LYS A 5 5.43 -45.02 -5.81
N VAL A 6 4.67 -44.41 -4.94
CA VAL A 6 3.84 -43.24 -5.30
C VAL A 6 4.72 -42.00 -5.29
N LYS A 7 4.97 -41.44 -6.47
CA LYS A 7 5.61 -40.13 -6.66
C LYS A 7 4.51 -39.07 -6.77
N ASN A 8 4.22 -38.36 -5.68
CA ASN A 8 3.50 -37.09 -5.77
C ASN A 8 4.51 -36.00 -6.13
N ARG A 9 4.49 -35.57 -7.39
CA ARG A 9 5.15 -34.35 -7.86
C ARG A 9 4.05 -33.33 -8.22
N HIS A 10 3.76 -32.40 -7.32
CA HIS A 10 3.10 -31.19 -7.71
C HIS A 10 4.15 -30.24 -8.30
N PHE A 11 4.08 -30.08 -9.60
CA PHE A 11 4.91 -29.14 -10.36
C PHE A 11 4.31 -27.73 -10.23
N CYS A 12 4.93 -26.90 -9.44
CA CYS A 12 4.72 -25.45 -9.51
C CYS A 12 5.56 -24.95 -10.70
N ARG A 13 4.93 -24.71 -11.86
CA ARG A 13 5.59 -24.10 -13.01
C ARG A 13 5.64 -22.60 -12.81
N VAL A 14 6.79 -22.10 -12.47
CA VAL A 14 7.13 -20.67 -12.54
C VAL A 14 7.36 -20.33 -14.01
N LEU A 15 6.48 -19.53 -14.59
CA LEU A 15 6.71 -18.88 -15.87
C LEU A 15 7.35 -17.52 -15.60
N VAL A 16 8.68 -17.45 -15.72
CA VAL A 16 9.43 -16.19 -15.71
C VAL A 16 9.35 -15.62 -17.12
N LEU A 17 8.53 -14.60 -17.34
CA LEU A 17 8.55 -13.78 -18.53
C LEU A 17 9.49 -12.60 -18.30
N ALA A 18 10.67 -12.68 -18.89
CA ALA A 18 11.61 -11.57 -18.99
C ALA A 18 11.07 -10.54 -19.98
N PHE A 19 10.67 -9.36 -19.51
CA PHE A 19 10.36 -8.21 -20.37
C PHE A 19 11.66 -7.47 -20.67
N MET A 20 12.13 -7.59 -21.91
CA MET A 20 13.10 -6.66 -22.49
C MET A 20 12.43 -5.31 -22.74
N PHE A 21 12.98 -4.25 -22.17
CA PHE A 21 12.60 -2.87 -22.47
C PHE A 21 13.16 -2.47 -23.83
N GLY A 22 12.30 -2.45 -24.84
CA GLY A 22 12.54 -1.74 -26.07
C GLY A 22 11.83 -0.39 -26.02
N THR A 23 12.58 0.70 -26.05
CA THR A 23 12.05 2.06 -26.19
C THR A 23 11.59 2.25 -27.64
N VAL A 24 10.27 2.24 -27.86
CA VAL A 24 9.68 2.68 -29.15
C VAL A 24 9.07 4.06 -28.92
N THR A 25 9.71 5.06 -29.51
CA THR A 25 9.13 6.40 -29.68
C THR A 25 8.09 6.33 -30.79
N VAL A 26 6.81 6.38 -30.42
CA VAL A 26 5.73 6.54 -31.39
C VAL A 26 5.42 8.02 -31.57
N ARG A 27 5.78 8.50 -32.75
CA ARG A 27 5.35 9.80 -33.28
C ARG A 27 3.88 9.68 -33.68
N SER A 28 3.00 10.52 -33.14
CA SER A 28 1.62 10.64 -33.54
C SER A 28 1.54 11.19 -34.97
N GLN A 29 1.10 10.38 -35.92
CA GLN A 29 0.56 10.86 -37.20
C GLN A 29 -0.97 10.82 -37.12
N GLU A 30 -1.58 11.99 -37.21
CA GLU A 30 -3.01 12.14 -37.51
C GLU A 30 -3.28 11.58 -38.88
N VAL A 31 -4.09 10.52 -38.96
CA VAL A 31 -4.63 10.04 -40.24
C VAL A 31 -6.01 10.66 -40.40
N LEU A 32 -6.10 11.64 -41.29
CA LEU A 32 -7.34 12.13 -41.87
C LEU A 32 -7.96 10.99 -42.69
N VAL A 33 -9.04 10.42 -42.21
CA VAL A 33 -9.87 9.51 -43.00
C VAL A 33 -10.84 10.36 -43.78
N SER A 34 -10.60 10.46 -45.08
CA SER A 34 -11.54 11.05 -46.03
C SER A 34 -12.70 10.07 -46.31
N ASP A 35 -13.92 10.56 -46.07
CA ASP A 35 -15.16 9.94 -46.58
C ASP A 35 -15.17 9.92 -48.09
N THR A 36 -14.87 8.79 -48.68
CA THR A 36 -15.37 8.37 -50.01
C THR A 36 -14.82 6.97 -50.32
N LEU A 37 -15.70 6.02 -50.43
CA LEU A 37 -15.68 4.78 -51.21
C LEU A 37 -16.38 3.63 -50.45
N VAL A 38 -17.71 3.72 -50.38
CA VAL A 38 -18.55 2.54 -50.19
C VAL A 38 -19.54 2.52 -51.36
N ALA A 39 -19.10 1.97 -52.46
CA ALA A 39 -19.97 1.44 -53.48
C ALA A 39 -19.22 0.34 -54.23
N ASP A 40 -19.91 -0.76 -54.47
CA ASP A 40 -19.54 -1.91 -55.30
C ASP A 40 -18.50 -2.89 -54.73
N LEU A 41 -19.06 -3.85 -53.96
CA LEU A 41 -18.66 -5.26 -54.02
C LEU A 41 -19.79 -6.12 -53.38
N MET A 42 -20.93 -6.18 -54.11
CA MET A 42 -21.88 -7.28 -53.91
C MET A 42 -21.33 -8.50 -54.67
N LEU A 43 -20.56 -9.32 -53.97
CA LEU A 43 -20.34 -10.71 -54.41
C LEU A 43 -21.54 -11.55 -53.96
N PRO A 44 -22.01 -12.51 -54.78
CA PRO A 44 -23.11 -13.38 -54.38
C PRO A 44 -22.70 -14.18 -53.16
N ILE A 45 -23.47 -14.04 -52.07
CA ILE A 45 -23.31 -14.79 -50.85
C ILE A 45 -23.66 -16.25 -51.18
N ASP A 46 -22.66 -17.11 -51.23
CA ASP A 46 -22.83 -18.56 -51.23
C ASP A 46 -23.37 -18.96 -49.87
N THR A 47 -24.68 -19.27 -49.77
CA THR A 47 -25.40 -19.61 -48.55
C THR A 47 -25.00 -20.96 -47.97
N THR A 48 -24.00 -21.64 -48.50
CA THR A 48 -23.48 -22.93 -47.96
C THR A 48 -22.13 -22.81 -47.27
N ALA A 49 -21.50 -21.66 -47.22
CA ALA A 49 -20.30 -21.44 -46.45
C ALA A 49 -20.71 -21.24 -44.96
N THR A 50 -20.72 -22.32 -44.20
CA THR A 50 -20.68 -22.21 -42.74
C THR A 50 -19.40 -21.46 -42.38
N LEU A 51 -19.52 -20.16 -42.15
CA LEU A 51 -18.43 -19.35 -41.59
C LEU A 51 -18.03 -19.99 -40.25
N LEU A 52 -17.01 -20.86 -40.31
CA LEU A 52 -16.28 -21.26 -39.08
C LEU A 52 -15.63 -19.99 -38.57
N LEU A 53 -16.37 -19.25 -37.74
CA LEU A 53 -15.80 -18.16 -36.96
C LEU A 53 -14.61 -18.74 -36.19
N PRO A 54 -13.43 -18.10 -36.19
CA PRO A 54 -12.33 -18.52 -35.38
C PRO A 54 -12.85 -18.76 -33.96
N SER A 55 -12.50 -19.90 -33.37
CA SER A 55 -12.96 -20.32 -32.03
C SER A 55 -12.61 -19.34 -30.89
N ASN A 56 -11.94 -18.23 -31.23
CA ASN A 56 -11.47 -17.19 -30.33
C ASN A 56 -12.28 -15.90 -30.40
N LEU A 57 -13.32 -15.81 -31.24
CA LEU A 57 -14.19 -14.61 -31.26
C LEU A 57 -15.25 -14.73 -30.19
N GLU A 58 -15.13 -13.89 -29.18
CA GLU A 58 -16.15 -13.77 -28.15
C GLU A 58 -17.37 -13.02 -28.69
N TYR A 59 -18.56 -13.59 -28.52
CA TYR A 59 -19.80 -12.88 -28.83
C TYR A 59 -20.03 -11.73 -27.83
N ILE A 60 -20.08 -10.50 -28.33
CA ILE A 60 -20.43 -9.31 -27.57
C ILE A 60 -21.87 -8.94 -27.96
N PRO A 61 -22.84 -8.99 -27.01
CA PRO A 61 -24.21 -8.61 -27.28
C PRO A 61 -24.32 -7.15 -27.73
N ALA A 62 -25.32 -6.85 -28.53
CA ALA A 62 -25.63 -5.47 -28.93
C ALA A 62 -25.88 -4.60 -27.69
N GLU A 63 -25.47 -3.35 -27.75
CA GLU A 63 -25.67 -2.39 -26.66
C GLU A 63 -27.17 -2.20 -26.39
N ALA A 64 -27.53 -2.17 -25.09
CA ALA A 64 -28.85 -1.79 -24.66
C ALA A 64 -29.11 -0.30 -24.95
N THR A 65 -30.35 0.05 -25.28
CA THR A 65 -30.69 1.46 -25.50
C THR A 65 -30.46 2.30 -24.24
N PRO A 66 -30.17 3.61 -24.38
CA PRO A 66 -30.02 4.51 -23.24
C PRO A 66 -31.17 4.44 -22.23
N GLN A 67 -32.37 4.24 -22.70
CA GLN A 67 -33.55 4.14 -21.86
C GLN A 67 -33.53 2.86 -21.00
N VAL A 68 -33.21 1.72 -21.59
CA VAL A 68 -33.08 0.44 -20.87
C VAL A 68 -31.98 0.51 -19.83
N ILE A 69 -30.84 1.14 -20.15
CA ILE A 69 -29.76 1.31 -19.17
C ILE A 69 -30.16 2.23 -18.01
N ALA A 70 -30.90 3.31 -18.30
CA ALA A 70 -31.40 4.21 -17.26
C ALA A 70 -32.41 3.50 -16.34
N GLU A 71 -33.32 2.69 -16.89
CA GLU A 71 -34.26 1.88 -16.12
C GLU A 71 -33.53 0.85 -15.23
N ARG A 72 -32.52 0.16 -15.78
CA ARG A 72 -31.71 -0.81 -15.05
C ARG A 72 -30.93 -0.14 -13.89
N LEU A 73 -30.33 1.03 -14.12
CA LEU A 73 -29.66 1.80 -13.06
C LEU A 73 -30.65 2.26 -11.99
N SER A 74 -31.85 2.70 -12.39
CA SER A 74 -32.90 3.06 -11.42
C SER A 74 -33.35 1.86 -10.58
N ALA A 75 -33.41 0.66 -11.15
CA ALA A 75 -33.73 -0.56 -10.43
C ALA A 75 -32.62 -0.99 -9.43
N LEU A 76 -31.36 -0.65 -9.70
CA LEU A 76 -30.21 -0.92 -8.81
C LEU A 76 -30.03 0.15 -7.71
N GLN A 77 -30.67 1.30 -7.88
CA GLN A 77 -30.46 2.43 -6.99
C GLN A 77 -30.97 2.16 -5.58
N GLY A 78 -30.08 2.24 -4.61
CA GLY A 78 -30.38 2.18 -3.18
C GLY A 78 -30.33 3.57 -2.54
N LYS A 79 -29.32 3.79 -1.69
CA LYS A 79 -29.10 5.08 -1.02
C LYS A 79 -28.22 6.07 -1.83
N ILE A 80 -27.55 5.60 -2.84
CA ILE A 80 -26.71 6.40 -3.73
C ILE A 80 -27.42 6.56 -5.06
N GLU A 81 -27.58 7.80 -5.52
CA GLU A 81 -28.19 8.08 -6.81
C GLU A 81 -27.33 7.54 -7.98
N LEU A 82 -27.93 6.74 -8.86
CA LEU A 82 -27.26 6.13 -10.02
C LEU A 82 -27.74 6.79 -11.32
N THR A 83 -27.42 8.06 -11.48
CA THR A 83 -27.84 8.88 -12.63
C THR A 83 -27.23 8.39 -13.94
N TYR A 84 -28.07 8.09 -14.96
CA TYR A 84 -27.61 7.81 -16.31
C TYR A 84 -27.28 9.10 -17.09
N ASN A 85 -26.18 9.10 -17.81
CA ASN A 85 -25.80 10.10 -18.81
C ASN A 85 -24.67 9.57 -19.71
N ASN A 86 -24.32 10.29 -20.78
CA ASN A 86 -23.29 9.88 -21.75
C ASN A 86 -21.90 9.63 -21.11
N LYS A 87 -21.59 10.23 -19.97
CA LYS A 87 -20.32 9.99 -19.26
C LYS A 87 -20.33 8.64 -18.56
N VAL A 88 -21.46 8.28 -17.97
CA VAL A 88 -21.69 6.95 -17.37
C VAL A 88 -21.70 5.90 -18.47
N GLN A 89 -22.38 6.16 -19.61
CA GLN A 89 -22.40 5.25 -20.75
C GLN A 89 -21.00 4.89 -21.21
N SER A 90 -20.12 5.89 -21.39
CA SER A 90 -18.74 5.64 -21.83
C SER A 90 -17.95 4.70 -20.93
N PHE A 91 -18.26 4.66 -19.61
CA PHE A 91 -17.65 3.72 -18.68
C PHE A 91 -18.37 2.37 -18.63
N ILE A 92 -19.68 2.33 -18.87
CA ILE A 92 -20.39 1.07 -19.10
C ILE A 92 -19.76 0.36 -20.30
N ASP A 93 -19.60 1.04 -21.44
CA ASP A 93 -18.94 0.47 -22.62
C ASP A 93 -17.50 0.04 -22.33
N TYR A 94 -16.79 0.79 -21.51
CA TYR A 94 -15.45 0.41 -21.07
C TYR A 94 -15.46 -0.96 -20.37
N PHE A 95 -16.31 -1.15 -19.38
CA PHE A 95 -16.33 -2.39 -18.59
C PHE A 95 -17.03 -3.56 -19.30
N THR A 96 -17.99 -3.29 -20.18
CA THR A 96 -18.77 -4.35 -20.84
C THR A 96 -18.28 -4.72 -22.22
N ILE A 97 -17.53 -3.83 -22.89
CA ILE A 97 -17.08 -4.03 -24.26
C ILE A 97 -15.55 -3.99 -24.37
N ARG A 98 -14.89 -2.94 -23.83
CA ARG A 98 -13.45 -2.70 -24.08
C ARG A 98 -12.53 -3.48 -23.14
N ASP A 99 -12.84 -3.53 -21.86
CA ASP A 99 -12.03 -4.21 -20.85
C ASP A 99 -12.86 -5.28 -20.11
N ARG A 100 -13.37 -6.21 -20.89
CA ARG A 100 -14.22 -7.31 -20.45
C ARG A 100 -13.49 -8.22 -19.45
N GLU A 101 -12.18 -8.45 -19.68
CA GLU A 101 -11.37 -9.27 -18.81
C GLU A 101 -11.19 -8.66 -17.41
N TYR A 102 -11.12 -7.35 -17.32
CA TYR A 102 -11.15 -6.67 -16.02
C TYR A 102 -12.44 -6.98 -15.26
N THR A 103 -13.58 -6.91 -15.92
CA THR A 103 -14.89 -7.21 -15.30
C THR A 103 -14.98 -8.66 -14.86
N ARG A 104 -14.48 -9.61 -15.66
CA ARG A 104 -14.40 -11.04 -15.26
C ARG A 104 -13.43 -11.25 -14.10
N MET A 105 -12.27 -10.62 -14.14
CA MET A 105 -11.29 -10.70 -13.05
C MET A 105 -11.90 -10.25 -11.71
N VAL A 106 -12.62 -9.15 -11.68
CA VAL A 106 -13.23 -8.68 -10.42
C VAL A 106 -14.39 -9.56 -9.98
N GLN A 107 -15.13 -10.18 -10.92
CA GLN A 107 -16.14 -11.19 -10.57
C GLN A 107 -15.49 -12.43 -9.89
N ARG A 108 -14.33 -12.90 -10.37
CA ARG A 108 -13.60 -13.98 -9.72
C ARG A 108 -13.20 -13.65 -8.27
N ARG A 109 -12.91 -12.38 -7.97
CA ARG A 109 -12.40 -11.91 -6.68
C ARG A 109 -13.46 -11.42 -5.71
N LYS A 110 -14.64 -11.03 -6.18
CA LYS A 110 -15.64 -10.37 -5.31
C LYS A 110 -16.00 -11.20 -4.08
N ASP A 111 -16.09 -12.52 -4.22
CA ASP A 111 -16.50 -13.41 -3.15
C ASP A 111 -15.46 -13.51 -2.01
N LEU A 112 -14.20 -13.11 -2.27
CA LEU A 112 -13.18 -13.00 -1.23
C LEU A 112 -13.41 -11.82 -0.27
N TYR A 113 -14.03 -10.73 -0.75
CA TYR A 113 -14.04 -9.46 -0.02
C TYR A 113 -15.43 -8.90 0.22
N PHE A 114 -16.39 -9.12 -0.65
CA PHE A 114 -17.73 -8.56 -0.53
C PHE A 114 -18.43 -8.93 0.78
N PRO A 115 -18.36 -10.17 1.29
CA PRO A 115 -18.96 -10.50 2.58
C PRO A 115 -18.39 -9.66 3.74
N LEU A 116 -17.08 -9.36 3.71
CA LEU A 116 -16.44 -8.47 4.68
C LEU A 116 -16.93 -7.02 4.51
N PHE A 117 -17.00 -6.53 3.26
CA PHE A 117 -17.42 -5.16 2.97
C PHE A 117 -18.87 -4.94 3.39
N GLU A 118 -19.78 -5.83 3.00
CA GLU A 118 -21.20 -5.79 3.34
C GLU A 118 -21.44 -5.79 4.86
N LYS A 119 -20.73 -6.68 5.57
CA LYS A 119 -20.75 -6.70 7.03
C LYS A 119 -20.32 -5.36 7.62
N LYS A 120 -19.18 -4.81 7.17
CA LYS A 120 -18.65 -3.56 7.70
C LYS A 120 -19.50 -2.35 7.32
N LEU A 121 -19.96 -2.25 6.09
CA LEU A 121 -20.85 -1.18 5.65
C LEU A 121 -22.15 -1.18 6.49
N LYS A 122 -22.71 -2.36 6.75
CA LYS A 122 -23.90 -2.51 7.62
C LYS A 122 -23.59 -2.09 9.06
N GLU A 123 -22.44 -2.49 9.64
CA GLU A 123 -22.01 -2.09 11.00
C GLU A 123 -21.94 -0.57 11.15
N TYR A 124 -21.51 0.15 10.09
CA TYR A 124 -21.41 1.62 10.08
C TYR A 124 -22.67 2.33 9.55
N GLY A 125 -23.75 1.61 9.19
CA GLY A 125 -24.98 2.18 8.65
C GLY A 125 -24.84 2.82 7.27
N LEU A 126 -23.80 2.45 6.53
CA LEU A 126 -23.45 2.99 5.22
C LEU A 126 -24.18 2.26 4.07
N PRO A 127 -24.34 2.91 2.89
CA PRO A 127 -24.87 2.28 1.69
C PRO A 127 -24.08 1.04 1.26
N ASP A 128 -24.79 -0.03 0.92
CA ASP A 128 -24.18 -1.28 0.45
C ASP A 128 -23.45 -1.10 -0.90
N GLU A 129 -23.92 -0.16 -1.73
CA GLU A 129 -23.31 0.18 -3.01
C GLU A 129 -21.83 0.57 -2.88
N LEU A 130 -21.41 1.06 -1.71
CA LEU A 130 -20.00 1.47 -1.48
C LEU A 130 -19.02 0.30 -1.58
N LYS A 131 -19.46 -0.95 -1.51
CA LYS A 131 -18.58 -2.12 -1.74
C LYS A 131 -17.93 -2.11 -3.14
N TYR A 132 -18.62 -1.56 -4.14
CA TYR A 132 -18.10 -1.46 -5.51
C TYR A 132 -16.96 -0.46 -5.66
N LEU A 133 -16.78 0.44 -4.68
CA LEU A 133 -15.69 1.42 -4.69
C LEU A 133 -14.31 0.75 -4.73
N SER A 134 -14.12 -0.32 -3.98
CA SER A 134 -12.87 -1.08 -3.96
C SER A 134 -12.53 -1.71 -5.33
N ILE A 135 -13.52 -1.93 -6.19
CA ILE A 135 -13.27 -2.40 -7.56
C ILE A 135 -12.54 -1.31 -8.35
N ILE A 136 -13.08 -0.09 -8.41
CA ILE A 136 -12.47 1.00 -9.19
C ILE A 136 -11.16 1.50 -8.58
N GLU A 137 -10.93 1.27 -7.29
CA GLU A 137 -9.67 1.62 -6.61
C GLU A 137 -8.55 0.62 -6.89
N SER A 138 -8.83 -0.68 -6.83
CA SER A 138 -7.78 -1.70 -6.78
C SER A 138 -8.03 -2.94 -7.64
N GLY A 139 -9.20 -3.08 -8.27
CA GLY A 139 -9.62 -4.35 -8.86
C GLY A 139 -9.67 -5.48 -7.82
N LEU A 140 -10.02 -5.16 -6.58
CA LEU A 140 -10.03 -6.08 -5.45
C LEU A 140 -8.66 -6.74 -5.18
N ASN A 141 -7.57 -5.99 -5.37
CA ASN A 141 -6.22 -6.47 -5.06
C ASN A 141 -5.68 -5.78 -3.80
N PRO A 142 -5.51 -6.50 -2.68
CA PRO A 142 -5.05 -5.90 -1.42
C PRO A 142 -3.60 -5.43 -1.44
N ARG A 143 -2.80 -5.87 -2.41
CA ARG A 143 -1.37 -5.54 -2.51
C ARG A 143 -1.03 -4.51 -3.59
N VAL A 144 -2.02 -4.03 -4.34
CA VAL A 144 -1.75 -3.06 -5.39
C VAL A 144 -1.29 -1.72 -4.82
N MET A 145 -0.31 -1.14 -5.50
CA MET A 145 0.21 0.19 -5.21
C MET A 145 0.14 1.05 -6.46
N SER A 146 -0.53 2.20 -6.38
CA SER A 146 -0.62 3.16 -7.48
C SER A 146 0.69 3.92 -7.67
N ARG A 147 0.81 4.63 -8.82
CA ARG A 147 1.95 5.53 -9.07
C ARG A 147 2.06 6.61 -7.98
N ALA A 148 0.96 7.08 -7.44
CA ALA A 148 0.91 8.04 -6.33
C ALA A 148 1.18 7.41 -4.96
N ARG A 149 1.44 6.08 -4.88
CA ARG A 149 1.66 5.31 -3.65
C ARG A 149 0.43 5.20 -2.75
N ALA A 150 -0.75 5.29 -3.31
CA ALA A 150 -1.95 4.78 -2.67
C ALA A 150 -1.89 3.25 -2.68
N VAL A 151 -2.38 2.59 -1.62
CA VAL A 151 -2.13 1.17 -1.37
C VAL A 151 -3.39 0.45 -0.90
N GLY A 152 -3.55 -0.79 -1.37
CA GLY A 152 -4.52 -1.75 -0.86
C GLY A 152 -5.88 -1.68 -1.53
N LEU A 153 -6.84 -2.45 -1.00
CA LEU A 153 -8.21 -2.55 -1.53
C LEU A 153 -8.89 -1.19 -1.70
N TRP A 154 -8.64 -0.28 -0.78
CA TRP A 154 -9.25 1.04 -0.67
C TRP A 154 -8.32 2.19 -1.07
N GLN A 155 -7.16 1.89 -1.62
CA GLN A 155 -6.16 2.84 -2.13
C GLN A 155 -5.86 4.02 -1.18
N PHE A 156 -5.65 3.72 0.09
CA PHE A 156 -5.28 4.75 1.05
C PHE A 156 -3.89 5.34 0.76
N MET A 157 -3.84 6.66 0.65
CA MET A 157 -2.58 7.40 0.76
C MET A 157 -2.02 7.25 2.18
N SER A 158 -0.69 7.23 2.32
CA SER A 158 -0.03 7.04 3.63
C SER A 158 -0.48 8.05 4.70
N GLY A 159 -0.72 9.31 4.32
CA GLY A 159 -1.22 10.35 5.23
C GLY A 159 -2.64 10.07 5.71
N THR A 160 -3.55 9.79 4.78
CA THR A 160 -4.95 9.47 5.09
C THR A 160 -5.07 8.16 5.86
N GLY A 161 -4.28 7.14 5.49
CA GLY A 161 -4.25 5.87 6.21
C GLY A 161 -3.86 6.06 7.67
N ARG A 162 -2.79 6.81 7.96
CA ARG A 162 -2.39 7.13 9.35
C ARG A 162 -3.44 7.92 10.10
N TYR A 163 -4.09 8.90 9.44
CA TYR A 163 -5.18 9.66 10.03
C TYR A 163 -6.36 8.75 10.43
N MET A 164 -6.62 7.72 9.63
CA MET A 164 -7.62 6.69 9.91
C MET A 164 -7.11 5.55 10.81
N GLY A 165 -5.91 5.66 11.39
CA GLY A 165 -5.36 4.71 12.35
C GLY A 165 -4.63 3.51 11.74
N LEU A 166 -4.40 3.51 10.41
CA LEU A 166 -3.61 2.48 9.75
C LEU A 166 -2.12 2.77 9.89
N SER A 167 -1.38 1.87 10.51
CA SER A 167 0.08 1.95 10.60
C SER A 167 0.74 1.37 9.35
N ASN A 168 1.87 1.94 8.97
CA ASN A 168 2.73 1.38 7.94
C ASN A 168 4.19 1.56 8.33
N ASP A 169 4.92 0.48 8.34
CA ASP A 169 6.36 0.46 8.59
C ASP A 169 7.08 -0.39 7.52
N TRP A 170 8.29 -0.81 7.80
CA TRP A 170 9.09 -1.59 6.86
C TRP A 170 8.61 -3.04 6.72
N TYR A 171 8.02 -3.61 7.77
CA TYR A 171 7.51 -4.99 7.80
C TYR A 171 6.04 -5.09 7.49
N ILE A 172 5.23 -4.13 7.97
CA ILE A 172 3.77 -4.19 7.93
C ILE A 172 3.21 -2.91 7.32
N ASP A 173 2.27 -3.08 6.39
CA ASP A 173 1.45 -1.99 5.86
C ASP A 173 -0.03 -2.35 6.02
N GLU A 174 -0.69 -1.80 7.05
CA GLU A 174 -2.08 -2.10 7.38
C GLU A 174 -3.08 -1.58 6.35
N ARG A 175 -2.65 -0.78 5.39
CA ARG A 175 -3.49 -0.40 4.24
C ARG A 175 -3.77 -1.59 3.31
N MET A 176 -2.91 -2.63 3.37
CA MET A 176 -3.08 -3.90 2.66
C MET A 176 -3.91 -4.92 3.44
N ASP A 177 -4.17 -4.68 4.73
CA ASP A 177 -4.99 -5.55 5.56
C ASP A 177 -6.46 -5.39 5.18
N PRO A 178 -7.17 -6.44 4.72
CA PRO A 178 -8.55 -6.31 4.27
C PRO A 178 -9.50 -5.82 5.36
N GLU A 179 -9.36 -6.31 6.58
CA GLU A 179 -10.26 -6.00 7.69
C GLU A 179 -10.01 -4.57 8.21
N LYS A 180 -8.75 -4.24 8.48
CA LYS A 180 -8.38 -2.92 9.01
C LYS A 180 -8.62 -1.80 8.00
N SER A 181 -8.25 -2.04 6.72
CA SER A 181 -8.45 -1.02 5.69
C SER A 181 -9.93 -0.81 5.35
N THR A 182 -10.76 -1.86 5.41
CA THR A 182 -12.21 -1.72 5.22
C THR A 182 -12.85 -0.94 6.38
N ASP A 183 -12.48 -1.23 7.62
CA ASP A 183 -12.92 -0.46 8.78
C ASP A 183 -12.53 1.03 8.66
N ALA A 184 -11.29 1.31 8.27
CA ALA A 184 -10.81 2.66 8.03
C ALA A 184 -11.56 3.36 6.88
N ALA A 185 -11.87 2.64 5.79
CA ALA A 185 -12.63 3.17 4.66
C ALA A 185 -14.06 3.53 5.06
N CYS A 186 -14.73 2.67 5.82
CA CYS A 186 -16.08 2.96 6.34
C CYS A 186 -16.09 4.23 7.19
N ARG A 187 -15.13 4.38 8.13
CA ARG A 187 -15.02 5.60 8.94
C ARG A 187 -14.73 6.85 8.10
N TYR A 188 -13.86 6.73 7.11
CA TYR A 188 -13.53 7.86 6.25
C TYR A 188 -14.71 8.27 5.35
N LEU A 189 -15.42 7.30 4.75
CA LEU A 189 -16.62 7.55 3.95
C LEU A 189 -17.74 8.19 4.78
N ALA A 190 -17.99 7.70 6.00
CA ALA A 190 -18.93 8.32 6.94
C ALA A 190 -18.57 9.79 7.23
N GLN A 191 -17.28 10.06 7.48
CA GLN A 191 -16.79 11.43 7.71
C GLN A 191 -16.99 12.31 6.48
N LEU A 192 -16.71 11.81 5.26
CA LEU A 192 -16.90 12.57 4.04
C LEU A 192 -18.38 12.88 3.79
N TYR A 193 -19.25 11.89 4.00
CA TYR A 193 -20.68 12.12 3.90
C TYR A 193 -21.20 13.15 4.92
N SER A 194 -20.72 13.12 6.15
CA SER A 194 -21.10 14.14 7.16
C SER A 194 -20.68 15.56 6.76
N ILE A 195 -19.65 15.71 5.93
CA ILE A 195 -19.18 17.01 5.43
C ILE A 195 -20.06 17.53 4.28
N PHE A 196 -20.47 16.66 3.36
CA PHE A 196 -21.08 17.07 2.11
C PHE A 196 -22.58 16.81 2.04
N GLY A 197 -23.11 15.87 2.82
CA GLY A 197 -24.53 15.47 2.81
C GLY A 197 -25.00 14.81 1.51
N ASP A 198 -24.07 14.52 0.60
CA ASP A 198 -24.29 13.94 -0.72
C ASP A 198 -23.25 12.87 -1.00
N TRP A 199 -23.68 11.67 -1.38
CA TRP A 199 -22.77 10.54 -1.58
C TRP A 199 -21.86 10.71 -2.80
N GLN A 200 -22.34 11.29 -3.89
CA GLN A 200 -21.53 11.51 -5.08
C GLN A 200 -20.43 12.55 -4.81
N LEU A 201 -20.73 13.59 -4.01
CA LEU A 201 -19.72 14.54 -3.54
C LEU A 201 -18.74 13.90 -2.52
N ALA A 202 -19.24 13.01 -1.65
CA ALA A 202 -18.38 12.26 -0.74
C ALA A 202 -17.40 11.34 -1.50
N LEU A 203 -17.88 10.65 -2.55
CA LEU A 203 -17.03 9.85 -3.46
C LEU A 203 -16.00 10.73 -4.19
N ALA A 204 -16.40 11.88 -4.71
CA ALA A 204 -15.48 12.84 -5.31
C ALA A 204 -14.41 13.32 -4.31
N ALA A 205 -14.79 13.50 -3.03
CA ALA A 205 -13.88 13.88 -1.97
C ALA A 205 -12.99 12.73 -1.50
N TYR A 206 -13.44 11.49 -1.59
CA TYR A 206 -12.61 10.31 -1.37
C TYR A 206 -11.42 10.29 -2.35
N ASN A 207 -11.68 10.50 -3.63
CA ASN A 207 -10.67 10.55 -4.68
C ASN A 207 -9.72 11.74 -4.56
N SER A 208 -10.23 12.96 -4.46
CA SER A 208 -9.40 14.19 -4.58
C SER A 208 -9.15 14.94 -3.28
N GLY A 209 -9.70 14.46 -2.18
CA GLY A 209 -9.70 15.12 -0.88
C GLY A 209 -10.80 16.15 -0.70
N PRO A 210 -11.30 16.35 0.54
CA PRO A 210 -12.43 17.24 0.83
C PRO A 210 -12.16 18.71 0.51
N GLY A 211 -10.90 19.15 0.58
CA GLY A 211 -10.51 20.51 0.22
C GLY A 211 -10.75 20.84 -1.26
N THR A 212 -10.45 19.88 -2.14
CA THR A 212 -10.66 20.04 -3.59
C THR A 212 -12.15 20.20 -3.93
N VAL A 213 -12.99 19.36 -3.34
CA VAL A 213 -14.44 19.40 -3.56
C VAL A 213 -15.04 20.69 -2.98
N ARG A 214 -14.66 21.12 -1.77
CA ARG A 214 -15.09 22.42 -1.22
C ARG A 214 -14.71 23.60 -2.13
N ASN A 215 -13.53 23.56 -2.73
CA ASN A 215 -13.11 24.59 -3.70
C ASN A 215 -13.94 24.53 -4.98
N ALA A 216 -14.31 23.35 -5.46
CA ALA A 216 -15.19 23.20 -6.63
C ALA A 216 -16.60 23.73 -6.33
N ILE A 217 -17.18 23.41 -5.19
CA ILE A 217 -18.46 23.93 -4.69
C ILE A 217 -18.43 25.47 -4.65
N ARG A 218 -17.41 26.08 -4.05
CA ARG A 218 -17.26 27.55 -4.00
C ARG A 218 -17.22 28.17 -5.39
N ARG A 219 -16.44 27.55 -6.32
CA ARG A 219 -16.30 28.05 -7.71
C ARG A 219 -17.53 27.81 -8.59
N SER A 220 -18.45 26.96 -8.18
CA SER A 220 -19.71 26.71 -8.87
C SER A 220 -20.88 27.60 -8.41
N GLY A 221 -20.61 28.53 -7.48
CA GLY A 221 -21.67 29.33 -6.84
C GLY A 221 -22.39 28.55 -5.71
N TYR A 222 -21.62 27.76 -4.94
CA TYR A 222 -22.09 26.98 -3.79
C TYR A 222 -23.12 25.89 -4.13
N LYS A 223 -23.07 25.36 -5.36
CA LYS A 223 -23.87 24.20 -5.74
C LYS A 223 -23.47 22.97 -4.93
N LYS A 224 -24.45 22.14 -4.53
CA LYS A 224 -24.26 20.98 -3.64
C LYS A 224 -24.61 19.65 -4.28
N ASN A 225 -24.65 19.59 -5.60
CA ASN A 225 -24.83 18.36 -6.37
C ASN A 225 -23.59 18.08 -7.21
N PHE A 226 -23.16 16.83 -7.30
CA PHE A 226 -21.96 16.43 -8.03
C PHE A 226 -21.98 16.90 -9.49
N TRP A 227 -23.10 16.73 -10.22
CA TRP A 227 -23.22 17.07 -11.63
C TRP A 227 -23.19 18.59 -11.88
N GLU A 228 -23.68 19.39 -10.93
CA GLU A 228 -23.59 20.85 -11.00
C GLU A 228 -22.16 21.36 -10.76
N VAL A 229 -21.39 20.71 -9.89
CA VAL A 229 -19.98 21.07 -9.62
C VAL A 229 -19.00 20.40 -10.57
N TYR A 230 -19.46 19.44 -11.37
CA TYR A 230 -18.66 18.58 -12.26
C TYR A 230 -17.63 19.36 -13.08
N ALA A 231 -18.03 20.46 -13.73
CA ALA A 231 -17.14 21.29 -14.57
C ALA A 231 -15.93 21.85 -13.79
N ARG A 232 -16.06 22.04 -12.48
CA ARG A 232 -15.05 22.63 -11.59
C ARG A 232 -14.14 21.62 -10.89
N LEU A 233 -14.42 20.33 -11.04
CA LEU A 233 -13.61 19.23 -10.48
C LEU A 233 -12.36 18.94 -11.36
N PRO A 234 -11.29 18.37 -10.79
CA PRO A 234 -10.17 17.83 -11.56
C PRO A 234 -10.61 16.73 -12.54
N ARG A 235 -9.85 16.53 -13.61
CA ARG A 235 -10.19 15.55 -14.67
C ARG A 235 -10.40 14.14 -14.11
N GLU A 236 -9.51 13.68 -13.24
CA GLU A 236 -9.60 12.37 -12.59
C GLU A 236 -10.89 12.26 -11.76
N THR A 237 -11.17 13.25 -10.93
CA THR A 237 -12.35 13.27 -10.05
C THR A 237 -13.68 13.32 -10.85
N LYS A 238 -13.66 13.98 -12.01
CA LYS A 238 -14.82 13.97 -12.93
C LYS A 238 -15.19 12.56 -13.41
N SER A 239 -14.19 11.71 -13.59
CA SER A 239 -14.40 10.33 -14.05
C SER A 239 -14.85 9.38 -12.95
N TYR A 240 -14.59 9.73 -11.71
CA TYR A 240 -14.70 8.81 -10.56
C TYR A 240 -16.12 8.35 -10.28
N VAL A 241 -17.07 9.29 -10.16
CA VAL A 241 -18.48 8.95 -9.95
C VAL A 241 -19.09 8.23 -11.15
N PRO A 242 -18.87 8.67 -12.42
CA PRO A 242 -19.30 7.89 -13.57
C PRO A 242 -18.75 6.46 -13.61
N GLN A 243 -17.48 6.24 -13.25
CA GLN A 243 -16.89 4.90 -13.14
C GLN A 243 -17.58 4.06 -12.06
N PHE A 244 -17.84 4.67 -10.90
CA PHE A 244 -18.53 4.01 -9.80
C PHE A 244 -19.95 3.54 -10.21
N ILE A 245 -20.72 4.39 -10.88
CA ILE A 245 -22.06 4.03 -11.36
C ILE A 245 -21.96 2.92 -12.42
N ALA A 246 -21.03 3.05 -13.35
CA ALA A 246 -20.88 2.09 -14.44
C ALA A 246 -20.41 0.70 -13.96
N ILE A 247 -19.54 0.63 -12.97
CA ILE A 247 -19.11 -0.67 -12.44
C ILE A 247 -20.23 -1.38 -11.66
N ILE A 248 -21.09 -0.63 -10.97
CA ILE A 248 -22.29 -1.20 -10.36
C ILE A 248 -23.16 -1.84 -11.44
N TYR A 249 -23.42 -1.13 -12.53
CA TYR A 249 -24.18 -1.65 -13.66
C TYR A 249 -23.52 -2.93 -14.22
N ALA A 250 -22.23 -2.87 -14.59
CA ALA A 250 -21.54 -3.97 -15.23
C ALA A 250 -21.47 -5.24 -14.34
N MET A 251 -21.40 -5.08 -13.04
CA MET A 251 -21.36 -6.20 -12.08
C MET A 251 -22.72 -6.85 -11.81
N ASN A 252 -23.83 -6.15 -12.09
CA ASN A 252 -25.16 -6.64 -11.87
C ASN A 252 -25.88 -7.14 -13.14
N TYR A 253 -25.40 -6.73 -14.33
CA TYR A 253 -25.97 -7.12 -15.62
C TYR A 253 -24.96 -7.94 -16.46
N THR A 254 -24.30 -8.90 -15.80
CA THR A 254 -23.26 -9.73 -16.42
C THR A 254 -23.81 -10.71 -17.45
N GLU A 255 -25.02 -11.21 -17.29
CA GLU A 255 -25.68 -12.12 -18.22
C GLU A 255 -26.00 -11.40 -19.53
N GLU A 256 -26.57 -10.21 -19.44
CA GLU A 256 -26.97 -9.38 -20.59
C GLU A 256 -25.79 -8.96 -21.44
N HIS A 257 -24.60 -8.91 -20.86
CA HIS A 257 -23.36 -8.52 -21.55
C HIS A 257 -22.44 -9.72 -21.88
N ASN A 258 -22.92 -10.96 -21.69
CA ASN A 258 -22.11 -12.17 -21.86
C ASN A 258 -20.78 -12.10 -21.07
N LEU A 259 -20.86 -11.64 -19.84
CA LEU A 259 -19.71 -11.44 -18.95
C LEU A 259 -19.72 -12.42 -17.77
N VAL A 260 -20.63 -13.40 -17.76
CA VAL A 260 -20.72 -14.36 -16.67
C VAL A 260 -19.39 -15.09 -16.48
N GLU A 261 -18.87 -15.02 -15.29
CA GLU A 261 -17.65 -15.72 -14.91
C GLU A 261 -18.00 -16.82 -13.90
N ILE A 262 -17.71 -18.08 -14.27
CA ILE A 262 -17.97 -19.25 -13.44
C ILE A 262 -16.85 -19.46 -12.43
N ALA A 263 -15.60 -19.17 -12.84
CA ALA A 263 -14.46 -19.31 -11.95
C ALA A 263 -14.58 -18.32 -10.78
N ARG A 264 -14.31 -18.81 -9.58
CA ARG A 264 -14.32 -17.99 -8.35
C ARG A 264 -13.01 -18.23 -7.61
N GLU A 265 -12.37 -17.14 -7.22
CA GLU A 265 -11.30 -17.23 -6.24
C GLU A 265 -11.93 -17.52 -4.86
N GLN A 266 -11.45 -18.57 -4.21
CA GLN A 266 -12.02 -18.98 -2.92
C GLN A 266 -11.15 -18.50 -1.76
N VAL A 267 -11.81 -18.21 -0.66
CA VAL A 267 -11.11 -17.96 0.61
C VAL A 267 -10.45 -19.26 1.04
N GLN A 268 -9.12 -19.23 1.16
CA GLN A 268 -8.37 -20.38 1.63
C GLN A 268 -8.76 -20.69 3.08
N PRO A 269 -9.10 -21.96 3.41
CA PRO A 269 -9.37 -22.35 4.78
C PRO A 269 -8.18 -22.03 5.68
N HIS A 270 -8.42 -21.27 6.73
CA HIS A 270 -7.37 -20.76 7.61
C HIS A 270 -7.78 -20.78 9.07
N ASP A 271 -6.78 -20.78 9.94
CA ASP A 271 -6.89 -20.52 11.38
C ASP A 271 -6.05 -19.27 11.71
N THR A 272 -6.11 -18.79 12.93
CA THR A 272 -5.33 -17.63 13.39
C THR A 272 -4.40 -18.02 14.51
N ILE A 273 -3.21 -17.43 14.51
CA ILE A 273 -2.28 -17.52 15.64
C ILE A 273 -1.82 -16.13 16.07
N GLN A 274 -1.55 -15.99 17.38
CA GLN A 274 -0.92 -14.80 17.93
C GLN A 274 0.58 -15.03 18.06
N VAL A 275 1.37 -14.07 17.57
CA VAL A 275 2.84 -14.05 17.62
C VAL A 275 3.29 -12.72 18.19
N GLN A 276 4.23 -12.74 19.12
CA GLN A 276 4.78 -11.53 19.75
C GLN A 276 6.28 -11.34 19.48
N GLN A 277 6.91 -12.33 18.83
CA GLN A 277 8.33 -12.34 18.49
C GLN A 277 8.50 -12.19 16.96
N PHE A 278 9.74 -12.00 16.51
CA PHE A 278 10.05 -12.08 15.09
C PHE A 278 9.58 -13.42 14.52
N LEU A 279 9.00 -13.42 13.31
CA LEU A 279 8.58 -14.64 12.62
C LEU A 279 8.88 -14.54 11.13
N HIS A 280 9.76 -15.40 10.63
CA HIS A 280 10.05 -15.53 9.21
C HIS A 280 9.07 -16.49 8.55
N PHE A 281 8.27 -16.02 7.60
CA PHE A 281 7.18 -16.80 6.98
C PHE A 281 7.68 -18.01 6.19
N GLU A 282 8.79 -17.88 5.47
CA GLU A 282 9.34 -18.98 4.72
C GLU A 282 9.80 -20.13 5.63
N THR A 283 10.49 -19.80 6.72
CA THR A 283 10.90 -20.84 7.71
C THR A 283 9.67 -21.46 8.37
N PHE A 284 8.67 -20.65 8.72
CA PHE A 284 7.42 -21.16 9.28
C PHE A 284 6.70 -22.08 8.28
N ALA A 285 6.59 -21.67 7.03
CA ALA A 285 5.94 -22.44 5.97
C ALA A 285 6.64 -23.79 5.76
N ASN A 286 7.97 -23.79 5.64
CA ASN A 286 8.76 -25.01 5.48
C ASN A 286 8.57 -26.00 6.64
N LEU A 287 8.56 -25.50 7.88
CA LEU A 287 8.41 -26.34 9.09
C LEU A 287 6.97 -26.84 9.29
N THR A 288 5.99 -26.18 8.72
CA THR A 288 4.57 -26.57 8.81
C THR A 288 4.06 -27.30 7.56
N GLY A 289 4.92 -27.50 6.56
CA GLY A 289 4.54 -28.12 5.29
C GLY A 289 3.55 -27.29 4.48
N THR A 290 3.61 -25.95 4.61
CA THR A 290 2.76 -25.02 3.87
C THR A 290 3.53 -24.28 2.78
N CYS A 291 2.81 -23.62 1.87
CA CYS A 291 3.40 -22.79 0.83
C CYS A 291 3.60 -21.36 1.34
N LEU A 292 4.73 -20.72 1.01
CA LEU A 292 4.99 -19.33 1.36
C LEU A 292 3.95 -18.38 0.74
N GLU A 293 3.53 -18.67 -0.49
CA GLU A 293 2.52 -17.90 -1.22
C GLU A 293 1.16 -17.90 -0.50
N ASP A 294 0.79 -19.02 0.12
CA ASP A 294 -0.44 -19.12 0.91
C ASP A 294 -0.36 -18.26 2.16
N MET A 295 0.78 -18.30 2.86
CA MET A 295 1.03 -17.41 4.00
C MET A 295 0.96 -15.93 3.60
N GLN A 296 1.53 -15.57 2.47
CA GLN A 296 1.50 -14.21 1.93
C GLN A 296 0.10 -13.78 1.48
N ARG A 297 -0.67 -14.68 0.88
CA ARG A 297 -2.05 -14.42 0.42
C ARG A 297 -2.98 -14.17 1.60
N LEU A 298 -2.84 -14.97 2.65
CA LEU A 298 -3.63 -14.83 3.88
C LEU A 298 -3.26 -13.58 4.68
N ASN A 299 -2.01 -13.09 4.55
CA ASN A 299 -1.49 -11.94 5.31
C ASN A 299 -0.92 -10.85 4.37
N PRO A 300 -1.75 -10.21 3.55
CA PRO A 300 -1.27 -9.28 2.53
C PRO A 300 -0.58 -8.05 3.11
N SER A 301 -0.86 -7.68 4.35
CA SER A 301 -0.21 -6.57 5.07
C SER A 301 1.25 -6.83 5.45
N VAL A 302 1.69 -8.10 5.47
CA VAL A 302 3.07 -8.46 5.81
C VAL A 302 3.96 -8.31 4.58
N MET A 303 4.81 -7.27 4.58
CA MET A 303 5.55 -6.80 3.39
C MET A 303 6.80 -7.61 3.06
N ARG A 304 7.47 -8.17 4.05
CA ARG A 304 8.79 -8.80 3.90
C ARG A 304 8.76 -10.29 4.23
N SER A 305 7.58 -10.89 4.17
CA SER A 305 7.37 -12.28 4.60
C SER A 305 7.94 -12.53 6.01
N ALA A 306 7.88 -11.51 6.86
CA ALA A 306 8.32 -11.59 8.24
C ALA A 306 7.57 -10.60 9.14
N LEU A 307 7.30 -11.02 10.37
CA LEU A 307 6.81 -10.15 11.43
C LEU A 307 7.99 -9.57 12.22
N PRO A 308 7.89 -8.31 12.67
CA PRO A 308 8.92 -7.72 13.52
C PRO A 308 8.82 -8.19 14.98
N ASP A 309 9.94 -8.15 15.68
CA ASP A 309 9.97 -8.20 17.15
C ASP A 309 9.91 -6.75 17.68
N ASN A 310 8.70 -6.24 17.86
CA ASN A 310 8.44 -4.85 18.28
C ASN A 310 7.66 -4.78 19.61
N GLY A 311 7.56 -5.89 20.34
CA GLY A 311 6.80 -6.01 21.58
C GLY A 311 5.28 -6.03 21.40
N LYS A 312 4.77 -5.87 20.18
CA LYS A 312 3.33 -5.95 19.90
C LYS A 312 2.92 -7.38 19.57
N LYS A 313 1.69 -7.71 19.92
CA LYS A 313 1.05 -8.96 19.50
C LYS A 313 0.53 -8.80 18.07
N HIS A 314 0.97 -9.68 17.19
CA HIS A 314 0.50 -9.76 15.82
C HIS A 314 -0.41 -10.99 15.67
N VAL A 315 -1.60 -10.79 15.12
CA VAL A 315 -2.50 -11.88 14.74
C VAL A 315 -2.27 -12.15 13.26
N ILE A 316 -1.92 -13.36 12.91
CA ILE A 316 -1.74 -13.80 11.53
C ILE A 316 -2.65 -14.98 11.21
N LYS A 317 -3.06 -15.05 9.95
CA LYS A 317 -3.81 -16.15 9.40
C LYS A 317 -2.82 -17.21 8.87
N ILE A 318 -3.07 -18.45 9.19
CA ILE A 318 -2.27 -19.59 8.75
C ILE A 318 -3.18 -20.58 8.00
N PRO A 319 -2.70 -21.30 6.97
CA PRO A 319 -3.48 -22.35 6.34
C PRO A 319 -3.94 -23.37 7.38
N ILE A 320 -5.18 -23.86 7.28
CA ILE A 320 -5.77 -24.74 8.29
C ILE A 320 -4.95 -26.01 8.56
N TRP A 321 -4.28 -26.53 7.54
CA TRP A 321 -3.43 -27.73 7.66
C TRP A 321 -2.13 -27.50 8.43
N SER A 322 -1.68 -26.24 8.59
CA SER A 322 -0.55 -25.91 9.47
C SER A 322 -0.81 -26.22 10.94
N LYS A 323 -2.07 -26.33 11.33
CA LYS A 323 -2.49 -26.52 12.73
C LYS A 323 -1.99 -27.84 13.31
N ALA A 324 -1.98 -28.90 12.52
CA ALA A 324 -1.49 -30.21 12.97
C ALA A 324 0.00 -30.15 13.34
N ALA A 325 0.84 -29.58 12.48
CA ALA A 325 2.27 -29.41 12.76
C ALA A 325 2.52 -28.52 13.98
N LEU A 326 1.77 -27.42 14.11
CA LEU A 326 1.84 -26.53 15.27
C LEU A 326 1.41 -27.23 16.58
N SER A 327 0.40 -28.07 16.54
CA SER A 327 -0.05 -28.80 17.74
C SER A 327 1.03 -29.75 18.27
N LEU A 328 1.85 -30.31 17.37
CA LEU A 328 2.91 -31.25 17.73
C LEU A 328 4.18 -30.55 18.21
N ASN A 329 4.60 -29.47 17.56
CA ASN A 329 5.93 -28.89 17.75
C ASN A 329 5.93 -27.35 17.78
N ARG A 330 4.89 -26.71 18.36
CA ARG A 330 4.69 -25.25 18.35
C ARG A 330 5.94 -24.47 18.74
N GLN A 331 6.55 -24.82 19.88
CA GLN A 331 7.69 -24.09 20.41
C GLN A 331 8.88 -24.15 19.47
N PHE A 332 9.23 -25.33 18.98
CA PHE A 332 10.33 -25.52 18.04
C PHE A 332 10.12 -24.74 16.72
N ILE A 333 8.91 -24.78 16.17
CA ILE A 333 8.56 -24.06 14.94
C ILE A 333 8.71 -22.55 15.11
N LEU A 334 8.11 -21.99 16.17
CA LEU A 334 8.16 -20.57 16.44
C LEU A 334 9.58 -20.10 16.78
N ASP A 335 10.33 -20.85 17.58
CA ASP A 335 11.72 -20.50 17.93
C ASP A 335 12.63 -20.54 16.71
N SER A 336 12.51 -21.54 15.84
CA SER A 336 13.27 -21.64 14.60
C SER A 336 12.94 -20.48 13.66
N ALA A 337 11.66 -20.21 13.44
CA ALA A 337 11.21 -19.11 12.59
C ALA A 337 11.52 -17.72 13.18
N SER A 338 11.81 -17.62 14.47
CA SER A 338 12.21 -16.36 15.12
C SER A 338 13.68 -15.99 14.93
N LYS A 339 14.51 -16.96 14.57
CA LYS A 339 15.98 -16.80 14.49
C LYS A 339 16.48 -16.62 13.06
N ILE A 340 15.92 -17.40 12.10
CA ILE A 340 16.37 -17.44 10.72
C ILE A 340 15.99 -16.13 10.00
N GLY A 341 16.94 -15.54 9.26
CA GLY A 341 16.75 -14.29 8.50
C GLY A 341 16.63 -13.01 9.34
N ARG A 342 16.52 -13.12 10.67
CA ARG A 342 16.26 -11.98 11.57
C ARG A 342 17.31 -10.88 11.47
N LYS A 343 18.60 -11.23 11.63
CA LYS A 343 19.70 -10.24 11.63
C LYS A 343 19.79 -9.48 10.30
N GLU A 344 19.62 -10.19 9.19
CA GLU A 344 19.65 -9.61 7.86
C GLU A 344 18.50 -8.64 7.65
N LEU A 345 17.25 -9.08 7.91
CA LEU A 345 16.06 -8.26 7.74
C LEU A 345 16.06 -7.04 8.69
N GLU A 346 16.50 -7.17 9.94
CA GLU A 346 16.65 -6.04 10.85
C GLU A 346 17.71 -5.04 10.38
N SER A 347 18.83 -5.52 9.81
CA SER A 347 19.85 -4.65 9.22
C SER A 347 19.31 -3.89 8.02
N LEU A 348 18.62 -4.57 7.09
CA LEU A 348 17.96 -3.94 5.96
C LEU A 348 16.90 -2.92 6.40
N ALA A 349 16.13 -3.25 7.43
CA ALA A 349 15.15 -2.34 8.00
C ALA A 349 15.79 -1.05 8.53
N LYS A 350 16.86 -1.16 9.33
CA LYS A 350 17.60 -0.01 9.89
C LYS A 350 18.14 0.91 8.79
N ASN A 351 18.62 0.32 7.70
CA ASN A 351 19.25 1.04 6.59
C ASN A 351 18.25 1.58 5.55
N SER A 352 17.00 1.14 5.58
CA SER A 352 15.98 1.55 4.61
C SER A 352 15.57 3.01 4.77
N THR A 353 15.54 3.75 3.66
CA THR A 353 15.09 5.16 3.67
C THR A 353 13.61 5.29 3.99
N GLY A 354 13.28 6.16 4.93
CA GLY A 354 11.89 6.42 5.35
C GLY A 354 11.28 5.28 6.18
N ASN A 355 12.08 4.35 6.66
CA ASN A 355 11.61 3.32 7.58
C ASN A 355 11.23 3.92 8.94
N THR A 356 10.09 3.49 9.48
CA THR A 356 9.57 3.91 10.79
C THR A 356 9.70 2.81 11.86
N TYR A 357 10.19 1.63 11.47
CA TYR A 357 10.34 0.50 12.38
C TYR A 357 11.30 0.83 13.55
N GLY A 358 10.84 0.61 14.78
CA GLY A 358 11.60 0.93 16.00
C GLY A 358 11.75 2.42 16.29
N ARG A 359 11.06 3.30 15.58
CA ARG A 359 11.10 4.75 15.75
C ARG A 359 9.78 5.28 16.30
N GLU A 360 9.86 6.36 17.05
CA GLU A 360 8.71 7.11 17.55
C GLU A 360 8.53 8.41 16.74
N VAL A 361 7.27 8.77 16.48
CA VAL A 361 6.95 9.99 15.74
C VAL A 361 6.98 11.21 16.64
N GLN A 362 7.66 12.25 16.19
CA GLN A 362 7.62 13.60 16.77
C GLN A 362 7.09 14.57 15.73
N ILE A 363 6.12 15.40 16.11
CA ILE A 363 5.59 16.44 15.22
C ILE A 363 6.42 17.71 15.41
N TYR A 364 7.20 18.06 14.40
CA TYR A 364 7.98 19.29 14.38
C TYR A 364 7.25 20.38 13.58
N ARG A 365 7.13 21.59 14.15
CA ARG A 365 6.60 22.76 13.45
C ARG A 365 7.76 23.57 12.91
N VAL A 366 7.83 23.72 11.59
CA VAL A 366 8.88 24.48 10.90
C VAL A 366 8.89 25.94 11.38
N ARG A 367 10.07 26.43 11.74
CA ARG A 367 10.31 27.80 12.21
C ARG A 367 10.95 28.63 11.10
N SER A 368 10.97 29.95 11.27
CA SER A 368 11.72 30.83 10.36
C SER A 368 13.21 30.47 10.35
N GLY A 369 13.82 30.38 9.17
CA GLY A 369 15.21 29.98 8.98
C GLY A 369 15.46 28.48 8.95
N ASP A 370 14.45 27.62 9.18
CA ASP A 370 14.63 26.17 9.07
C ASP A 370 14.76 25.73 7.61
N VAL A 371 15.71 24.82 7.39
CA VAL A 371 15.84 24.03 6.16
C VAL A 371 15.84 22.54 6.52
N LEU A 372 15.50 21.67 5.57
CA LEU A 372 15.46 20.22 5.84
C LEU A 372 16.80 19.67 6.34
N GLY A 373 17.94 20.27 5.92
CA GLY A 373 19.26 19.89 6.38
C GLY A 373 19.43 20.14 7.89
N SER A 374 19.15 21.35 8.36
CA SER A 374 19.28 21.70 9.79
C SER A 374 18.30 20.89 10.67
N ILE A 375 17.10 20.63 10.17
CA ILE A 375 16.14 19.77 10.88
C ILE A 375 16.67 18.33 10.94
N SER A 376 17.22 17.80 9.84
CA SER A 376 17.77 16.43 9.80
C SER A 376 18.91 16.24 10.79
N GLU A 377 19.82 17.21 10.90
CA GLU A 377 20.93 17.19 11.87
C GLU A 377 20.42 17.25 13.32
N ARG A 378 19.45 18.13 13.60
CA ARG A 378 18.85 18.27 14.94
C ARG A 378 18.23 16.96 15.46
N PHE A 379 17.57 16.22 14.58
CA PHE A 379 16.88 14.98 14.94
C PHE A 379 17.71 13.71 14.67
N GLY A 380 18.92 13.83 14.15
CA GLY A 380 19.78 12.69 13.82
C GLY A 380 19.18 11.75 12.77
N VAL A 381 18.49 12.31 11.77
CA VAL A 381 17.82 11.57 10.70
C VAL A 381 18.26 12.09 9.33
N ARG A 382 18.06 11.31 8.27
CA ARG A 382 18.42 11.73 6.92
C ARG A 382 17.38 12.67 6.33
N VAL A 383 17.78 13.68 5.53
CA VAL A 383 16.85 14.55 4.79
C VAL A 383 15.86 13.74 3.96
N ASN A 384 16.34 12.68 3.30
CA ASN A 384 15.49 11.79 2.50
C ASN A 384 14.45 11.04 3.34
N ASP A 385 14.74 10.75 4.60
CA ASP A 385 13.77 10.15 5.52
C ASP A 385 12.67 11.16 5.85
N ILE A 386 13.02 12.41 6.18
CA ILE A 386 12.04 13.48 6.43
C ILE A 386 11.15 13.70 5.21
N LYS A 387 11.74 13.76 4.01
CA LYS A 387 10.99 13.89 2.76
C LYS A 387 9.99 12.76 2.57
N LYS A 388 10.42 11.52 2.79
CA LYS A 388 9.59 10.33 2.60
C LYS A 388 8.45 10.25 3.61
N TRP A 389 8.72 10.56 4.88
CA TRP A 389 7.69 10.57 5.94
C TRP A 389 6.61 11.63 5.74
N ASN A 390 6.95 12.72 5.05
CA ASN A 390 6.08 13.88 4.85
C ASN A 390 5.61 14.03 3.40
N SER A 391 5.90 13.05 2.52
CA SER A 391 5.53 13.07 1.10
C SER A 391 6.01 14.34 0.37
N LEU A 392 7.22 14.84 0.72
CA LEU A 392 7.80 16.02 0.09
C LEU A 392 8.50 15.63 -1.21
N SER A 393 8.11 16.24 -2.32
CA SER A 393 8.73 16.06 -3.63
C SER A 393 10.07 16.83 -3.74
N GLY A 394 10.18 17.97 -3.08
CA GLY A 394 11.37 18.84 -3.07
C GLY A 394 11.94 19.07 -1.67
N ASN A 395 12.85 20.05 -1.57
CA ASN A 395 13.45 20.47 -0.30
C ASN A 395 12.75 21.69 0.32
N THR A 396 11.75 22.23 -0.36
CA THR A 396 11.03 23.42 0.09
C THR A 396 10.06 23.09 1.20
N ILE A 397 10.17 23.78 2.32
CA ILE A 397 9.27 23.72 3.47
C ILE A 397 8.78 25.13 3.81
N ARG A 398 7.63 25.24 4.47
CA ARG A 398 7.02 26.54 4.82
C ARG A 398 7.02 26.75 6.32
N VAL A 399 7.25 27.97 6.78
CA VAL A 399 7.11 28.33 8.19
C VAL A 399 5.71 27.95 8.69
N GLY A 400 5.65 27.31 9.86
CA GLY A 400 4.43 26.78 10.43
C GLY A 400 4.00 25.39 9.91
N GLN A 401 4.64 24.86 8.86
CA GLN A 401 4.39 23.50 8.37
C GLN A 401 4.69 22.46 9.45
N ARG A 402 3.81 21.48 9.61
CA ARG A 402 4.00 20.36 10.55
C ARG A 402 4.69 19.21 9.81
N LEU A 403 5.82 18.77 10.33
CA LEU A 403 6.59 17.64 9.81
C LEU A 403 6.55 16.49 10.82
N SER A 404 6.19 15.29 10.34
CA SER A 404 6.35 14.04 11.11
C SER A 404 7.81 13.60 10.99
N ILE A 405 8.50 13.52 12.12
CA ILE A 405 9.90 13.10 12.20
C ILE A 405 9.96 11.86 13.08
N TRP A 406 10.47 10.77 12.55
CA TRP A 406 10.57 9.50 13.25
C TRP A 406 11.99 9.31 13.77
N THR A 407 12.15 9.33 15.09
CA THR A 407 13.44 9.13 15.77
C THR A 407 13.43 7.82 16.56
N PHE A 408 14.58 7.22 16.73
CA PHE A 408 14.69 6.13 17.71
C PHE A 408 14.40 6.68 19.11
N PRO A 409 13.62 5.95 19.95
CA PRO A 409 13.41 6.38 21.31
C PRO A 409 14.78 6.53 21.99
N VAL A 410 15.04 7.72 22.49
CA VAL A 410 16.16 7.91 23.40
C VAL A 410 15.75 7.16 24.67
N ARG A 411 16.32 5.96 24.88
CA ARG A 411 16.23 5.34 26.19
C ARG A 411 16.86 6.33 27.16
N SER A 412 16.02 7.15 27.80
CA SER A 412 16.45 7.86 28.99
C SER A 412 16.86 6.79 29.98
N LEU A 413 18.15 6.59 30.10
CA LEU A 413 18.69 5.92 31.28
C LEU A 413 18.33 6.81 32.47
N SER A 414 17.10 6.67 32.93
CA SER A 414 16.70 7.15 34.24
C SER A 414 17.40 6.24 35.26
N SER A 415 18.64 6.56 35.49
CA SER A 415 19.41 6.01 36.62
C SER A 415 20.52 6.97 36.94
N SER A 416 20.20 8.01 37.68
CA SER A 416 21.17 8.71 38.52
C SER A 416 21.85 7.78 39.53
N LYS A 417 21.53 6.47 39.56
CA LYS A 417 22.18 5.45 40.40
C LYS A 417 23.24 4.62 39.66
N VAL A 418 23.20 4.54 38.31
CA VAL A 418 24.21 3.77 37.55
C VAL A 418 25.41 4.64 37.18
N LEU A 419 25.24 5.97 37.12
CA LEU A 419 26.36 6.88 36.81
C LEU A 419 27.40 6.94 37.92
N ASN A 420 27.01 6.73 39.20
CA ASN A 420 27.96 6.74 40.34
C ASN A 420 28.69 5.39 40.57
N THR A 421 28.25 4.32 39.88
CA THR A 421 28.90 3.00 40.03
C THR A 421 29.91 2.72 38.90
N ILE A 422 29.83 3.48 37.78
CA ILE A 422 30.77 3.35 36.64
C ILE A 422 31.97 4.33 36.78
N LEU A 423 31.88 5.33 37.65
CA LEU A 423 32.97 6.30 37.88
C LEU A 423 34.04 5.82 38.89
N SER A 424 34.00 4.58 39.33
CA SER A 424 34.98 4.03 40.31
C SER A 424 35.92 2.96 39.73
N SER A 425 36.09 2.82 38.42
CA SER A 425 37.12 1.95 37.84
C SER A 425 37.89 2.66 36.70
N ASP A 426 39.11 3.10 37.00
CA ASP A 426 40.24 3.38 36.12
C ASP A 426 39.95 4.02 34.75
N THR A 427 39.33 5.19 34.69
CA THR A 427 39.37 6.03 33.51
C THR A 427 40.76 6.63 33.33
N LYS A 428 41.54 6.07 32.41
CA LYS A 428 42.82 6.65 32.01
C LYS A 428 42.55 8.00 31.34
N THR A 429 42.99 9.08 31.96
CA THR A 429 42.93 10.43 31.40
C THR A 429 44.34 10.88 30.95
N TYR A 430 44.40 11.68 29.88
CA TYR A 430 45.63 12.29 29.40
C TYR A 430 45.46 13.81 29.34
N THR A 431 46.46 14.56 29.83
CA THR A 431 46.46 16.02 29.71
C THR A 431 47.32 16.41 28.51
N VAL A 432 46.72 17.09 27.52
CA VAL A 432 47.40 17.52 26.29
C VAL A 432 48.54 18.47 26.59
N GLN A 433 49.74 18.12 26.11
CA GLN A 433 50.94 18.95 26.20
C GLN A 433 51.07 19.90 24.99
N PRO A 434 51.77 21.03 25.11
CA PRO A 434 52.07 21.88 23.96
C PRO A 434 52.74 21.10 22.83
N GLY A 435 52.14 21.12 21.62
CA GLY A 435 52.64 20.39 20.45
C GLY A 435 52.00 19.02 20.21
N ASP A 436 51.21 18.50 21.16
CA ASP A 436 50.55 17.20 20.96
C ASP A 436 49.48 17.23 19.87
N THR A 437 49.45 16.14 19.07
CA THR A 437 48.38 15.85 18.12
C THR A 437 47.67 14.56 18.50
N LEU A 438 46.42 14.42 18.08
CA LEU A 438 45.64 13.16 18.34
C LEU A 438 46.38 11.92 17.82
N TRP A 439 47.16 12.06 16.76
CA TRP A 439 47.97 10.99 16.17
C TRP A 439 49.14 10.60 17.06
N GLU A 440 49.90 11.56 17.61
CA GLU A 440 50.99 11.30 18.52
C GLU A 440 50.49 10.71 19.85
N ILE A 441 49.39 11.22 20.38
CA ILE A 441 48.77 10.67 21.60
C ILE A 441 48.35 9.21 21.37
N SER A 442 47.72 8.90 20.24
CA SER A 442 47.33 7.52 19.92
C SER A 442 48.52 6.58 19.72
N LYS A 443 49.66 7.05 19.23
CA LYS A 443 50.89 6.27 19.09
C LYS A 443 51.58 6.00 20.42
N ARG A 444 51.56 6.94 21.35
CA ARG A 444 52.17 6.79 22.67
C ARG A 444 51.42 5.85 23.60
N LEU A 445 50.14 5.60 23.31
CA LEU A 445 49.24 4.85 24.19
C LEU A 445 48.69 3.60 23.48
N PRO A 446 49.28 2.42 23.72
CA PRO A 446 48.84 1.18 23.08
C PRO A 446 47.36 0.90 23.32
N GLY A 447 46.62 0.58 22.24
CA GLY A 447 45.17 0.24 22.31
C GLY A 447 44.20 1.41 22.25
N VAL A 448 44.70 2.64 22.01
CA VAL A 448 43.84 3.85 21.89
C VAL A 448 43.90 4.39 20.47
N SER A 449 42.79 4.31 19.74
CA SER A 449 42.67 4.87 18.38
C SER A 449 42.23 6.34 18.40
N ILE A 450 42.56 7.08 17.32
CA ILE A 450 42.12 8.48 17.16
C ILE A 450 40.63 8.59 17.23
N GLU A 451 39.90 7.68 16.58
CA GLU A 451 38.43 7.63 16.57
C GLU A 451 37.89 7.42 17.99
N LYS A 452 38.50 6.57 18.78
CA LYS A 452 38.15 6.32 20.18
C LYS A 452 38.33 7.55 21.05
N ILE A 453 39.48 8.26 20.91
CA ILE A 453 39.73 9.53 21.60
C ILE A 453 38.69 10.56 21.23
N LYS A 454 38.38 10.70 19.94
CA LYS A 454 37.38 11.65 19.45
C LYS A 454 35.97 11.36 19.97
N SER A 455 35.56 10.10 19.95
CA SER A 455 34.24 9.68 20.44
C SER A 455 34.05 9.87 21.93
N LEU A 456 35.07 9.49 22.73
CA LEU A 456 35.02 9.61 24.20
C LEU A 456 35.04 11.07 24.67
N ASN A 457 35.60 11.97 23.87
CA ASN A 457 35.76 13.39 24.22
C ASN A 457 34.86 14.32 23.40
N SER A 458 33.96 13.81 22.58
CA SER A 458 33.04 14.56 21.71
C SER A 458 33.78 15.58 20.79
N LEU A 459 34.99 15.23 20.31
CA LEU A 459 35.79 16.09 19.47
C LEU A 459 35.32 16.07 18.01
N LYS A 460 34.89 17.22 17.52
CA LYS A 460 34.42 17.37 16.12
C LYS A 460 35.54 17.51 15.10
N ASN A 461 36.73 17.89 15.53
CA ASN A 461 37.93 18.06 14.68
C ASN A 461 39.17 17.56 15.40
N ASN A 462 40.35 17.67 14.75
CA ASN A 462 41.62 17.19 15.30
C ASN A 462 42.39 18.26 16.12
N LYS A 463 41.77 19.45 16.39
CA LYS A 463 42.44 20.51 17.14
C LYS A 463 42.32 20.25 18.63
N LEU A 464 43.47 20.22 19.29
CA LEU A 464 43.62 20.10 20.74
C LEU A 464 44.13 21.42 21.32
N LYS A 465 43.79 21.68 22.59
CA LYS A 465 44.35 22.81 23.33
C LYS A 465 45.30 22.30 24.41
N PRO A 466 46.51 22.90 24.58
CA PRO A 466 47.37 22.57 25.69
C PRO A 466 46.61 22.69 27.02
N GLY A 467 46.81 21.71 27.91
CA GLY A 467 46.06 21.61 29.18
C GLY A 467 44.68 20.94 29.10
N GLN A 468 44.18 20.61 27.91
CA GLN A 468 42.92 19.88 27.73
C GLN A 468 43.04 18.45 28.28
N LYS A 469 42.12 18.01 29.12
CA LYS A 469 42.04 16.62 29.59
C LYS A 469 41.27 15.76 28.58
N LEU A 470 41.85 14.67 28.14
CA LEU A 470 41.22 13.67 27.26
C LEU A 470 40.99 12.39 28.00
N ILE A 471 39.80 11.81 27.84
CA ILE A 471 39.42 10.46 28.29
C ILE A 471 39.91 9.49 27.25
N LEU A 472 40.64 8.44 27.65
CA LEU A 472 41.31 7.49 26.75
C LEU A 472 40.66 6.11 26.74
N GLY A 473 39.78 5.80 27.70
CA GLY A 473 39.04 4.54 27.79
C GLY A 473 39.23 3.84 29.13
#